data_c8ca1abda284ff4a05c17664d908415d
#
_entry.id   c8ca1abda284ff4a05c17664d908415d
#
_cell.length_a   1.000
_cell.length_b   1.000
_cell.length_c   1.000
_cell.angle_alpha   90.00
_cell.angle_beta   90.00
_cell.angle_gamma   90.00
#
_symmetry.space_group_name_H-M   'P 1'
#
loop_
_entity.id
_entity.type
_entity.pdbx_description
1 polymer ?
#
loop_
_entity_poly.entity_id
_entity_poly.type
_entity_poly.pdbx_seq_one_letter_code
_entity_poly.pdbx_strand_id
1 'polypeptide(L)' 'RRVLFHLKIKYEIAGELGLLDRVAANGWKSLSAKETGRIGGLMTKRRREQQKTGEN' A
#
# COMPACT_ATOMS: atom_id res chain seq x y z
N ARG A 1 -2.83 1.58 15.95
CA ARG A 1 -3.58 0.56 15.27
C ARG A 1 -3.76 0.86 13.83
N ARG A 2 -4.25 2.05 13.55
CA ARG A 2 -4.42 2.42 12.16
C ARG A 2 -3.10 2.47 11.44
N VAL A 3 -2.07 2.85 12.15
CA VAL A 3 -0.75 2.91 11.56
C VAL A 3 -0.31 1.51 11.14
N LEU A 4 -0.53 0.53 12.00
CA LEU A 4 -0.16 -0.84 11.68
C LEU A 4 -0.95 -1.36 10.48
N PHE A 5 -2.22 -1.02 10.45
CA PHE A 5 -3.08 -1.44 9.35
C PHE A 5 -2.60 -0.86 8.03
N HIS A 6 -2.28 0.42 8.04
CA HIS A 6 -1.79 1.09 6.84
C HIS A 6 -0.48 0.50 6.36
N LEU A 7 0.43 0.23 7.29
CA LEU A 7 1.70 -0.35 6.94
C LEU A 7 1.54 -1.72 6.33
N LYS A 8 0.66 -2.51 6.89
CA LYS A 8 0.43 -3.86 6.38
C LYS A 8 -0.07 -3.81 4.94
N ILE A 9 -1.08 -3.00 4.69
CA ILE A 9 -1.64 -2.87 3.35
C ILE A 9 -0.59 -2.34 2.39
N LYS A 10 0.17 -1.38 2.84
CA LYS A 10 1.21 -0.78 2.01
C LYS A 10 2.20 -1.82 1.53
N TYR A 11 2.66 -2.66 2.44
CA TYR A 11 3.61 -3.70 2.08
C TYR A 11 2.98 -4.76 1.18
N GLU A 12 1.74 -5.09 1.42
CA GLU A 12 1.05 -6.06 0.58
C GLU A 12 0.94 -5.55 -0.85
N ILE A 13 0.58 -4.30 -1.00
CA ILE A 13 0.44 -3.71 -2.32
C ILE A 13 1.79 -3.61 -3.01
N ALA A 14 2.81 -3.21 -2.28
CA ALA A 14 4.15 -3.14 -2.84
C ALA A 14 4.58 -4.51 -3.36
N GLY A 15 4.25 -5.55 -2.63
CA GLY A 15 4.57 -6.90 -3.06
C GLY A 15 3.84 -7.28 -4.33
N GLU A 16 2.58 -6.90 -4.43
CA GLU A 16 1.80 -7.20 -5.63
C GLU A 16 2.34 -6.50 -6.84
N LEU A 17 2.83 -5.30 -6.67
CA LEU A 17 3.38 -4.52 -7.77
C LEU A 17 4.83 -4.85 -8.07
N GLY A 18 5.42 -5.72 -7.24
CA GLY A 18 6.82 -6.08 -7.44
C GLY A 18 7.79 -5.02 -6.97
N LEU A 19 7.33 -4.14 -6.09
CA LEU A 19 8.16 -3.06 -5.59
C LEU A 19 8.76 -3.34 -4.23
N LEU A 20 8.39 -4.46 -3.63
CA LEU A 20 8.85 -4.75 -2.28
C LEU A 20 10.36 -4.84 -2.18
N ASP A 21 10.99 -5.42 -3.20
CA ASP A 21 12.44 -5.52 -3.23
C ASP A 21 13.08 -4.14 -3.20
N ARG A 22 12.53 -3.22 -3.95
CA ARG A 22 13.06 -1.86 -3.97
C ARG A 22 12.90 -1.19 -2.62
N VAL A 23 11.74 -1.38 -2.02
CA VAL A 23 11.48 -0.80 -0.71
C VAL A 23 12.44 -1.38 0.31
N ALA A 24 12.66 -2.68 0.26
CA ALA A 24 13.58 -3.31 1.20
C ALA A 24 15.02 -2.85 1.02
N ALA A 25 15.41 -2.64 -0.23
CA ALA A 25 16.79 -2.24 -0.52
C ALA A 25 17.03 -0.76 -0.29
N ASN A 26 16.12 0.09 -0.72
CA ASN A 26 16.36 1.53 -0.73
C ASN A 26 15.33 2.35 0.02
N GLY A 27 14.29 1.70 0.50
CA GLY A 27 13.24 2.40 1.24
C GLY A 27 12.18 3.00 0.32
N TRP A 28 11.15 3.54 0.94
CA TRP A 28 10.03 4.08 0.19
C TRP A 28 10.42 5.28 -0.67
N LYS A 29 11.47 5.95 -0.28
CA LYS A 29 11.91 7.14 -1.01
C LYS A 29 12.45 6.80 -2.40
N SER A 30 12.85 5.56 -2.60
CA SER A 30 13.40 5.16 -3.89
C SER A 30 12.33 5.03 -4.97
N LEU A 31 11.07 5.02 -4.58
CA LEU A 31 9.99 4.86 -5.53
C LEU A 31 9.68 6.17 -6.22
N SER A 32 9.36 6.10 -7.50
CA SER A 32 8.97 7.28 -8.24
C SER A 32 7.58 7.73 -7.83
N ALA A 33 7.24 8.97 -8.20
CA ALA A 33 5.91 9.49 -7.89
C ALA A 33 4.83 8.61 -8.50
N LYS A 34 5.12 8.07 -9.66
CA LYS A 34 4.18 7.21 -10.36
C LYS A 34 3.90 5.95 -9.57
N GLU A 35 4.96 5.34 -9.07
CA GLU A 35 4.82 4.12 -8.30
C GLU A 35 4.14 4.39 -6.96
N THR A 36 4.53 5.49 -6.33
CA THR A 36 3.90 5.87 -5.08
C THR A 36 2.41 6.14 -5.27
N GLY A 37 2.07 6.76 -6.39
CA GLY A 37 0.68 7.02 -6.69
C GLY A 37 -0.13 5.75 -6.87
N ARG A 38 0.47 4.74 -7.49
CA ARG A 38 -0.20 3.47 -7.65
C ARG A 38 -0.49 2.82 -6.31
N ILE A 39 0.51 2.83 -5.45
CA ILE A 39 0.35 2.25 -4.13
C ILE A 39 -0.76 2.98 -3.38
N GLY A 40 -0.75 4.30 -3.44
CA GLY A 40 -1.78 5.09 -2.78
C GLY A 40 -3.17 4.80 -3.30
N GLY A 41 -3.30 4.68 -4.61
CA GLY A 41 -4.59 4.36 -5.22
C GLY A 41 -5.12 3.01 -4.80
N LEU A 42 -4.24 2.01 -4.78
CA LEU A 42 -4.64 0.68 -4.38
C LEU A 42 -4.96 0.62 -2.90
N MET A 43 -4.23 1.37 -2.08
CA MET A 43 -4.52 1.43 -0.67
C MET A 43 -5.92 1.98 -0.42
N THR A 44 -6.26 3.04 -1.12
CA THR A 44 -7.58 3.63 -0.99
C THR A 44 -8.66 2.65 -1.39
N LYS A 45 -8.42 1.93 -2.46
CA LYS A 45 -9.37 0.95 -2.93
C LYS A 45 -9.59 -0.14 -1.90
N ARG A 46 -8.52 -0.65 -1.32
CA ARG A 46 -8.62 -1.71 -0.33
C ARG A 46 -9.33 -1.24 0.93
N ARG A 47 -9.03 -0.02 1.34
CA ARG A 47 -9.70 0.55 2.50
C ARG A 47 -11.19 0.64 2.27
N ARG A 48 -11.58 1.06 1.09
CA ARG A 48 -13.00 1.17 0.77
C ARG A 48 -13.67 -0.17 0.82
N GLU A 49 -13.04 -1.18 0.26
CA GLU A 49 -13.62 -2.50 0.25
C GLU A 49 -13.80 -3.03 1.64
N GLN A 50 -12.83 -2.81 2.50
CA GLN A 50 -12.91 -3.29 3.86
C GLN A 50 -13.97 -2.53 4.67
N GLN A 51 -14.03 -1.24 4.49
CA GLN A 51 -15.03 -0.45 5.16
C GLN A 51 -16.43 -0.86 4.73
N LYS A 52 -16.57 -1.09 3.45
CA LYS A 52 -17.86 -1.50 2.92
C LYS A 52 -18.32 -2.80 3.54
N THR A 53 -17.39 -3.73 3.65
CA THR A 53 -17.70 -5.02 4.23
C THR A 53 -18.06 -4.87 5.70
N GLY A 54 -17.31 -4.07 6.42
CA GLY A 54 -17.54 -3.90 7.83
C GLY A 54 -18.81 -3.14 8.13
N GLU A 55 -19.18 -2.25 7.26
CA GLU A 55 -20.35 -1.43 7.45
C GLU A 55 -21.63 -2.21 7.36
N ASN A 56 -21.65 -3.16 6.52
CA ASN A 56 -22.84 -3.95 6.34
C ASN A 56 -22.92 -5.06 7.34
#